data_fafe5ae095f1564e3196fd647ade01c0
#
_entry.id   fafe5ae095f1564e3196fd647ade01c0
#
_cell.length_a   1.000
_cell.length_b   1.000
_cell.length_c   1.000
_cell.angle_alpha   90.00
_cell.angle_beta   90.00
_cell.angle_gamma   90.00
#
_symmetry.space_group_name_H-M   'P 1'
#
loop_
_entity.id
_entity.type
_entity.pdbx_description
1 polymer ?
#
loop_
_entity_poly.entity_id
_entity_poly.type
_entity_poly.pdbx_seq_one_letter_code
_entity_poly.pdbx_strand_id
1 'polypeptide(L)'
;MREGSLDNPKPGQADGRKLPPVGDFKTNFKFNPGYTVDLLMYREVLGAITGTFYVKPHLAYFFNRNFGVRSDVITSFAPDKSNTTGNSNFLGVEVDASTFLRTESGFYFSLAYGILFPLKGLSHQGSADLTPQRMNIFGDAKLAQTLQTFIGLAF
;
A
#
# COMPACT_ATOMS: atom_id res chain seq x y z
N MET A 1 39.28 21.07 13.61
CA MET A 1 37.98 21.71 13.27
C MET A 1 37.07 20.64 12.67
N ARG A 2 35.92 20.39 13.26
CA ARG A 2 34.95 19.48 12.68
C ARG A 2 34.25 20.17 11.50
N GLU A 3 34.76 19.96 10.31
CA GLU A 3 34.04 20.35 9.09
C GLU A 3 32.85 19.42 8.93
N GLY A 4 31.68 19.95 8.96
CA GLY A 4 30.43 19.20 8.77
C GLY A 4 29.52 19.26 10.00
N SER A 5 29.48 20.39 10.68
CA SER A 5 28.44 20.67 11.66
C SER A 5 27.07 20.61 11.01
N LEU A 6 26.09 20.13 11.75
CA LEU A 6 24.68 20.11 11.35
C LEU A 6 24.15 21.50 10.99
N ASP A 7 24.84 22.54 11.50
CA ASP A 7 24.47 23.96 11.32
C ASP A 7 24.97 24.57 10.00
N ASN A 8 25.86 23.87 9.27
CA ASN A 8 26.34 24.30 7.97
C ASN A 8 26.52 23.13 7.03
N PRO A 9 25.44 22.57 6.50
CA PRO A 9 25.49 21.42 5.58
C PRO A 9 26.20 21.79 4.29
N LYS A 10 27.08 20.90 3.80
CA LYS A 10 27.73 21.05 2.50
C LYS A 10 26.68 21.01 1.37
N PRO A 11 26.97 21.59 0.18
CA PRO A 11 26.13 21.40 -0.99
C PRO A 11 25.83 19.92 -1.22
N GLY A 12 24.55 19.58 -1.34
CA GLY A 12 24.10 18.19 -1.39
C GLY A 12 23.68 17.60 -0.02
N GLN A 13 23.72 18.37 1.05
CA GLN A 13 23.19 18.00 2.36
C GLN A 13 22.09 18.97 2.78
N ALA A 14 21.00 18.45 3.29
CA ALA A 14 19.96 19.20 3.97
C ALA A 14 19.88 18.68 5.41
N ASP A 15 19.86 19.56 6.38
CA ASP A 15 19.79 19.26 7.82
C ASP A 15 20.79 18.17 8.27
N GLY A 16 22.03 18.24 7.77
CA GLY A 16 23.08 17.27 8.07
C GLY A 16 22.87 15.90 7.44
N ARG A 17 21.86 15.71 6.61
CA ARG A 17 21.63 14.48 5.84
C ARG A 17 22.22 14.65 4.45
N LYS A 18 22.86 13.58 3.95
CA LYS A 18 23.28 13.53 2.55
C LYS A 18 22.04 13.56 1.67
N LEU A 19 22.00 14.49 0.73
CA LEU A 19 21.03 14.40 -0.35
C LEU A 19 21.34 13.15 -1.19
N PRO A 20 20.32 12.44 -1.66
CA PRO A 20 20.54 11.34 -2.59
C PRO A 20 21.28 11.85 -3.85
N PRO A 21 22.16 11.03 -4.45
CA PRO A 21 22.84 11.40 -5.67
C PRO A 21 21.84 11.77 -6.76
N VAL A 22 22.23 12.64 -7.68
CA VAL A 22 21.40 13.07 -8.80
C VAL A 22 20.97 11.81 -9.57
N GLY A 23 19.66 11.57 -9.66
CA GLY A 23 19.08 10.36 -10.24
C GLY A 23 18.59 9.32 -9.22
N ASP A 24 18.92 9.45 -7.95
CA ASP A 24 18.31 8.63 -6.88
C ASP A 24 17.02 9.31 -6.41
N PHE A 25 15.89 8.88 -6.96
CA PHE A 25 14.55 9.38 -6.63
C PHE A 25 14.03 8.88 -5.27
N LYS A 26 14.89 8.70 -4.29
CA LYS A 26 14.46 8.51 -2.90
C LYS A 26 13.83 9.80 -2.40
N THR A 27 12.58 10.01 -2.75
CA THR A 27 11.83 11.16 -2.27
C THR A 27 11.47 10.95 -0.80
N ASN A 28 11.65 11.97 0.02
CA ASN A 28 11.06 12.04 1.36
C ASN A 28 9.53 12.28 1.29
N PHE A 29 8.92 11.99 0.16
CA PHE A 29 7.49 12.13 0.00
C PHE A 29 6.81 11.08 0.89
N LYS A 30 6.13 11.56 1.91
CA LYS A 30 5.28 10.73 2.75
C LYS A 30 3.85 10.89 2.28
N PHE A 31 3.25 9.80 1.87
CA PHE A 31 1.81 9.77 1.64
C PHE A 31 1.06 10.15 2.93
N ASN A 32 -0.05 10.86 2.76
CA ASN A 32 -0.96 11.10 3.87
C ASN A 32 -1.38 9.75 4.49
N PRO A 33 -1.11 9.52 5.79
CA PRO A 33 -1.49 8.25 6.44
C PRO A 33 -2.99 7.97 6.43
N GLY A 34 -3.81 9.01 6.28
CA GLY A 34 -5.27 8.88 6.15
C GLY A 34 -5.76 8.54 4.74
N TYR A 35 -4.86 8.51 3.74
CA TYR A 35 -5.25 8.15 2.39
C TYR A 35 -5.22 6.64 2.20
N THR A 36 -6.39 6.04 2.16
CA THR A 36 -6.58 4.60 1.91
C THR A 36 -6.70 4.33 0.42
N VAL A 37 -5.66 3.72 -0.15
CA VAL A 37 -5.66 3.32 -1.57
C VAL A 37 -6.52 2.07 -1.75
N ASP A 38 -6.36 1.11 -0.86
CA ASP A 38 -6.90 -0.24 -0.92
C ASP A 38 -7.34 -0.74 0.45
N LEU A 39 -7.82 -1.97 0.50
CA LEU A 39 -8.22 -2.64 1.72
C LEU A 39 -7.12 -3.54 2.30
N LEU A 40 -6.17 -4.01 1.48
CA LEU A 40 -5.21 -5.04 1.87
C LEU A 40 -3.76 -4.68 1.60
N MET A 41 -3.36 -4.49 0.34
CA MET A 41 -1.96 -4.51 -0.05
C MET A 41 -1.14 -3.42 0.61
N TYR A 42 -1.53 -2.15 0.47
CA TYR A 42 -0.80 -1.04 1.08
C TYR A 42 -1.14 -0.83 2.54
N ARG A 43 -2.35 -1.20 2.94
CA ARG A 43 -2.84 -0.98 4.29
C ARG A 43 -2.35 -2.03 5.27
N GLU A 44 -2.52 -3.31 4.93
CA GLU A 44 -2.30 -4.43 5.85
C GLU A 44 -0.99 -5.18 5.55
N VAL A 45 -0.64 -5.34 4.27
CA VAL A 45 0.52 -6.14 3.88
C VAL A 45 1.79 -5.31 3.85
N LEU A 46 1.79 -4.14 3.20
CA LEU A 46 2.97 -3.28 3.09
C LEU A 46 3.04 -2.21 4.19
N GLY A 47 1.92 -1.87 4.80
CA GLY A 47 1.82 -0.86 5.85
C GLY A 47 2.05 0.57 5.38
N ALA A 48 2.46 0.78 4.14
CA ALA A 48 2.70 2.11 3.56
C ALA A 48 2.80 2.05 2.04
N ILE A 49 2.57 3.19 1.38
CA ILE A 49 2.83 3.37 -0.05
C ILE A 49 4.22 3.99 -0.18
N THR A 50 5.22 3.18 -0.46
CA THR A 50 6.60 3.63 -0.64
C THR A 50 7.24 2.97 -1.85
N GLY A 51 7.86 3.77 -2.73
CA GLY A 51 8.61 3.25 -3.88
C GLY A 51 7.79 2.39 -4.84
N THR A 52 6.50 2.67 -4.99
CA THR A 52 5.60 1.91 -5.85
C THR A 52 4.72 2.84 -6.68
N PHE A 53 4.27 2.34 -7.84
CA PHE A 53 3.13 2.92 -8.56
C PHE A 53 1.93 2.01 -8.45
N TYR A 54 0.76 2.59 -8.54
CA TYR A 54 -0.47 1.83 -8.70
C TYR A 54 -1.39 2.50 -9.73
N VAL A 55 -2.22 1.68 -10.35
CA VAL A 55 -3.34 2.11 -11.18
C VAL A 55 -4.61 1.58 -10.54
N LYS A 56 -5.59 2.47 -10.31
CA LYS A 56 -6.83 2.14 -9.60
C LYS A 56 -8.05 2.62 -10.39
N PRO A 57 -8.47 1.90 -11.44
CA PRO A 57 -9.78 2.09 -12.02
C PRO A 57 -10.87 1.73 -11.00
N HIS A 58 -11.97 2.47 -11.03
CA HIS A 58 -13.11 2.19 -10.18
C HIS A 58 -14.42 2.34 -10.94
N LEU A 59 -15.41 1.58 -10.52
CA LEU A 59 -16.78 1.67 -10.97
C LEU A 59 -17.68 1.86 -9.75
N ALA A 60 -18.55 2.86 -9.80
CA ALA A 60 -19.55 3.09 -8.77
C ALA A 60 -20.94 3.17 -9.39
N TYR A 61 -21.90 2.53 -8.73
CA TYR A 61 -23.30 2.59 -9.14
C TYR A 61 -24.19 2.92 -7.94
N PHE A 62 -25.03 3.93 -8.10
CA PHE A 62 -25.96 4.40 -7.09
C PHE A 62 -27.39 4.01 -7.48
N PHE A 63 -27.96 3.09 -6.74
CA PHE A 63 -29.36 2.69 -6.95
C PHE A 63 -30.32 3.82 -6.56
N ASN A 64 -29.97 4.56 -5.52
CA ASN A 64 -30.66 5.76 -5.06
C ASN A 64 -29.69 6.63 -4.22
N ARG A 65 -30.18 7.74 -3.65
CA ARG A 65 -29.36 8.64 -2.82
C ARG A 65 -28.80 7.99 -1.54
N ASN A 66 -29.41 6.89 -1.12
CA ASN A 66 -29.15 6.26 0.16
C ASN A 66 -28.39 4.94 0.04
N PHE A 67 -28.36 4.35 -1.14
CA PHE A 67 -27.75 3.04 -1.37
C PHE A 67 -26.94 3.01 -2.68
N GLY A 68 -25.74 2.48 -2.59
CA GLY A 68 -24.85 2.32 -3.72
C GLY A 68 -23.84 1.22 -3.50
N VAL A 69 -23.19 0.85 -4.60
CA VAL A 69 -22.08 -0.11 -4.64
C VAL A 69 -20.90 0.50 -5.38
N ARG A 70 -19.71 0.07 -5.01
CA ARG A 70 -18.47 0.47 -5.66
C ARG A 70 -17.55 -0.74 -5.78
N SER A 71 -16.84 -0.82 -6.89
CA SER A 71 -15.75 -1.77 -7.09
C SER A 71 -14.49 -1.04 -7.56
N ASP A 72 -13.36 -1.41 -7.01
CA ASP A 72 -12.03 -0.90 -7.36
C ASP A 72 -11.16 -2.08 -7.80
N VAL A 73 -10.33 -1.88 -8.80
CA VAL A 73 -9.26 -2.81 -9.18
C VAL A 73 -7.95 -2.07 -9.03
N ILE A 74 -7.05 -2.57 -8.20
CA ILE A 74 -5.77 -1.93 -7.91
C ILE A 74 -4.66 -2.82 -8.43
N THR A 75 -3.88 -2.33 -9.40
CA THR A 75 -2.71 -3.02 -9.91
C THR A 75 -1.46 -2.26 -9.52
N SER A 76 -0.48 -2.92 -8.92
CA SER A 76 0.65 -2.29 -8.27
C SER A 76 1.98 -2.80 -8.78
N PHE A 77 2.91 -1.85 -8.95
CA PHE A 77 4.23 -2.07 -9.54
C PHE A 77 5.31 -1.36 -8.73
N ALA A 78 6.46 -2.00 -8.61
CA ALA A 78 7.68 -1.36 -8.12
C ALA A 78 8.51 -0.87 -9.32
N PRO A 79 9.01 0.38 -9.33
CA PRO A 79 9.89 0.89 -10.37
C PRO A 79 11.18 0.09 -10.48
N ASP A 80 11.71 -0.30 -9.34
CA ASP A 80 12.93 -1.09 -9.22
C ASP A 80 12.63 -2.41 -8.52
N LYS A 81 12.89 -3.51 -9.23
CA LYS A 81 12.71 -4.88 -8.73
C LYS A 81 13.61 -5.20 -7.53
N SER A 82 14.75 -4.51 -7.39
CA SER A 82 15.67 -4.72 -6.26
C SER A 82 15.07 -4.26 -4.92
N ASN A 83 14.05 -3.40 -4.96
CA ASN A 83 13.31 -2.94 -3.79
C ASN A 83 12.15 -3.87 -3.39
N THR A 84 11.97 -4.98 -4.10
CA THR A 84 10.91 -5.95 -3.83
C THR A 84 11.51 -7.25 -3.27
N THR A 85 10.79 -7.89 -2.37
CA THR A 85 11.22 -9.14 -1.74
C THR A 85 11.36 -10.29 -2.74
N GLY A 86 10.56 -10.28 -3.80
CA GLY A 86 10.56 -11.29 -4.86
C GLY A 86 11.39 -10.95 -6.10
N ASN A 87 12.16 -9.86 -6.05
CA ASN A 87 12.98 -9.38 -7.18
C ASN A 87 12.19 -9.30 -8.50
N SER A 88 10.98 -8.74 -8.43
CA SER A 88 10.06 -8.56 -9.56
C SER A 88 9.35 -7.22 -9.45
N ASN A 89 9.11 -6.56 -10.59
CA ASN A 89 8.42 -5.28 -10.61
C ASN A 89 6.92 -5.41 -10.29
N PHE A 90 6.29 -6.57 -10.52
CA PHE A 90 4.87 -6.78 -10.28
C PHE A 90 4.62 -7.21 -8.84
N LEU A 91 3.89 -6.37 -8.07
CA LEU A 91 3.56 -6.63 -6.69
C LEU A 91 2.29 -7.46 -6.54
N GLY A 92 1.21 -7.03 -7.15
CA GLY A 92 -0.06 -7.73 -7.04
C GLY A 92 -1.21 -6.99 -7.73
N VAL A 93 -2.35 -7.68 -7.73
CA VAL A 93 -3.64 -7.14 -8.14
C VAL A 93 -4.60 -7.31 -6.98
N GLU A 94 -5.25 -6.24 -6.57
CA GLU A 94 -6.30 -6.25 -5.56
C GLU A 94 -7.63 -5.87 -6.20
N VAL A 95 -8.68 -6.55 -5.80
CA VAL A 95 -10.05 -6.23 -6.19
C VAL A 95 -10.85 -5.97 -4.94
N ASP A 96 -11.36 -4.74 -4.84
CA ASP A 96 -12.20 -4.30 -3.74
C ASP A 96 -13.63 -4.11 -4.20
N ALA A 97 -14.56 -4.52 -3.38
CA ALA A 97 -15.98 -4.26 -3.56
C ALA A 97 -16.56 -3.69 -2.27
N SER A 98 -17.37 -2.67 -2.36
CA SER A 98 -18.02 -2.06 -1.21
C SER A 98 -19.45 -1.67 -1.50
N THR A 99 -20.25 -1.68 -0.45
CA THR A 99 -21.62 -1.15 -0.48
C THR A 99 -21.84 -0.23 0.70
N PHE A 100 -22.71 0.73 0.54
CA PHE A 100 -23.10 1.62 1.61
C PHE A 100 -24.60 1.84 1.62
N LEU A 101 -25.11 2.03 2.81
CA LEU A 101 -26.49 2.41 3.10
C LEU A 101 -26.47 3.62 4.04
N ARG A 102 -27.22 4.64 3.71
CA ARG A 102 -27.45 5.82 4.56
C ARG A 102 -28.95 6.03 4.72
N THR A 103 -29.41 6.32 5.92
CA THR A 103 -30.81 6.65 6.17
C THR A 103 -30.95 8.16 6.45
N GLU A 104 -32.15 8.69 6.28
CA GLU A 104 -32.47 10.08 6.63
C GLU A 104 -32.35 10.35 8.14
N SER A 105 -32.49 9.31 8.95
CA SER A 105 -32.31 9.36 10.41
C SER A 105 -30.85 9.41 10.87
N GLY A 106 -29.88 9.53 9.94
CA GLY A 106 -28.46 9.63 10.27
C GLY A 106 -27.75 8.28 10.47
N PHE A 107 -28.42 7.15 10.29
CA PHE A 107 -27.76 5.85 10.31
C PHE A 107 -26.95 5.65 9.04
N TYR A 108 -25.72 5.17 9.19
CA TYR A 108 -24.81 4.82 8.12
C TYR A 108 -24.28 3.40 8.32
N PHE A 109 -24.34 2.60 7.28
CA PHE A 109 -23.74 1.26 7.23
C PHE A 109 -22.89 1.13 5.97
N SER A 110 -21.73 0.52 6.09
CA SER A 110 -20.88 0.18 4.96
C SER A 110 -20.29 -1.20 5.17
N LEU A 111 -20.25 -1.97 4.10
CA LEU A 111 -19.60 -3.26 4.02
C LEU A 111 -18.60 -3.22 2.87
N ALA A 112 -17.37 -3.63 3.12
CA ALA A 112 -16.32 -3.70 2.12
C ALA A 112 -15.63 -5.07 2.16
N TYR A 113 -15.37 -5.63 1.00
CA TYR A 113 -14.64 -6.87 0.81
C TYR A 113 -13.50 -6.65 -0.16
N GLY A 114 -12.31 -7.09 0.21
CA GLY A 114 -11.12 -7.02 -0.61
C GLY A 114 -10.49 -8.40 -0.80
N ILE A 115 -9.97 -8.64 -1.99
CA ILE A 115 -9.20 -9.82 -2.34
C ILE A 115 -7.92 -9.42 -3.05
N LEU A 116 -6.78 -9.80 -2.49
CA LEU A 116 -5.45 -9.56 -3.04
C LEU A 116 -4.91 -10.83 -3.68
N PHE A 117 -4.54 -10.72 -4.94
CA PHE A 117 -3.77 -11.69 -5.71
C PHE A 117 -2.32 -11.24 -5.73
N PRO A 118 -1.47 -11.73 -4.80
CA PRO A 118 -0.07 -11.34 -4.78
C PRO A 118 0.65 -11.92 -5.99
N LEU A 119 1.57 -11.12 -6.54
CA LEU A 119 2.45 -11.55 -7.60
C LEU A 119 3.89 -11.70 -7.07
N LYS A 120 4.80 -12.08 -7.95
CA LYS A 120 6.17 -12.44 -7.59
C LYS A 120 6.91 -11.36 -6.77
N GLY A 121 6.58 -10.07 -6.97
CA GLY A 121 7.21 -8.98 -6.22
C GLY A 121 6.95 -9.00 -4.72
N LEU A 122 5.82 -9.57 -4.27
CA LEU A 122 5.48 -9.76 -2.86
C LEU A 122 5.98 -11.10 -2.28
N SER A 123 6.43 -12.03 -3.13
CA SER A 123 6.97 -13.31 -2.67
C SER A 123 8.36 -13.12 -2.06
N HIS A 124 8.72 -13.96 -1.09
CA HIS A 124 10.05 -13.95 -0.51
C HIS A 124 10.90 -15.00 -1.21
N GLN A 125 11.99 -14.57 -1.84
CA GLN A 125 12.97 -15.51 -2.37
C GLN A 125 13.72 -16.15 -1.21
N GLY A 126 13.61 -17.47 -1.06
CA GLY A 126 14.41 -18.22 -0.11
C GLY A 126 15.88 -18.13 -0.48
N SER A 127 16.72 -17.72 0.47
CA SER A 127 18.15 -17.90 0.38
C SER A 127 18.50 -19.35 0.74
N ALA A 128 19.31 -20.00 -0.06
CA ALA A 128 19.74 -21.39 0.19
C ALA A 128 20.53 -21.59 1.49
N ASP A 129 20.94 -20.49 2.16
CA ASP A 129 21.74 -20.48 3.38
C ASP A 129 20.95 -20.35 4.69
N LEU A 130 19.63 -20.52 4.66
CA LEU A 130 18.82 -20.29 5.85
C LEU A 130 18.61 -21.56 6.66
N THR A 131 18.79 -21.42 7.99
CA THR A 131 18.48 -22.48 8.93
C THR A 131 17.01 -22.90 8.86
N PRO A 132 16.66 -24.18 9.17
CA PRO A 132 15.29 -24.68 9.09
C PRO A 132 14.23 -23.83 9.83
N GLN A 133 14.63 -23.12 10.89
CA GLN A 133 13.75 -22.24 11.66
C GLN A 133 13.37 -20.95 10.90
N ARG A 134 14.16 -20.50 9.93
CA ARG A 134 13.85 -19.34 9.09
C ARG A 134 13.15 -19.70 7.78
N MET A 135 13.12 -20.97 7.39
CA MET A 135 12.44 -21.45 6.18
C MET A 135 10.93 -21.16 6.16
N ASN A 136 10.29 -21.05 7.33
CA ASN A 136 8.85 -20.76 7.43
C ASN A 136 8.48 -19.31 7.12
N ILE A 137 9.47 -18.42 6.96
CA ILE A 137 9.25 -16.99 6.66
C ILE A 137 9.36 -16.75 5.14
N PHE A 138 9.86 -17.72 4.38
CA PHE A 138 10.12 -17.60 2.95
C PHE A 138 9.17 -18.48 2.16
N GLY A 139 8.62 -17.95 1.11
CA GLY A 139 7.73 -18.65 0.22
C GLY A 139 6.95 -17.71 -0.68
N ASP A 140 6.15 -18.29 -1.53
CA ASP A 140 5.26 -17.53 -2.38
C ASP A 140 4.16 -16.87 -1.56
N ALA A 141 3.95 -15.60 -1.80
CA ALA A 141 2.83 -14.88 -1.21
C ALA A 141 1.53 -15.52 -1.66
N LYS A 142 0.61 -15.74 -0.71
CA LYS A 142 -0.67 -16.39 -0.95
C LYS A 142 -1.79 -15.35 -1.06
N LEU A 143 -2.87 -15.76 -1.70
CA LEU A 143 -4.09 -14.99 -1.77
C LEU A 143 -4.54 -14.54 -0.37
N ALA A 144 -4.81 -13.25 -0.23
CA ALA A 144 -5.32 -12.64 1.00
C ALA A 144 -6.71 -12.05 0.78
N GLN A 145 -7.53 -12.07 1.82
CA GLN A 145 -8.90 -11.55 1.79
C GLN A 145 -9.19 -10.77 3.06
N THR A 146 -10.04 -9.75 2.94
CA THR A 146 -10.53 -8.98 4.08
C THR A 146 -12.01 -8.68 3.93
N LEU A 147 -12.71 -8.65 5.06
CA LEU A 147 -14.09 -8.17 5.17
C LEU A 147 -14.13 -7.09 6.24
N GLN A 148 -14.57 -5.90 5.88
CA GLN A 148 -14.65 -4.76 6.77
C GLN A 148 -16.09 -4.25 6.84
N THR A 149 -16.54 -3.93 8.04
CA THR A 149 -17.86 -3.35 8.29
C THR A 149 -17.72 -2.08 9.08
N PHE A 150 -18.43 -1.05 8.68
CA PHE A 150 -18.52 0.21 9.41
C PHE A 150 -19.99 0.54 9.67
N ILE A 151 -20.31 0.89 10.93
CA ILE A 151 -21.62 1.34 11.36
C ILE A 151 -21.44 2.67 12.05
N GLY A 152 -22.24 3.65 11.66
CA GLY A 152 -22.21 4.99 12.25
C GLY A 152 -23.62 5.56 12.46
N LEU A 153 -23.75 6.45 13.44
CA LEU A 153 -24.93 7.25 13.71
C LEU A 153 -24.51 8.70 13.76
N ALA A 154 -25.18 9.55 12.98
CA ALA A 154 -25.04 11.00 13.03
C ALA A 154 -26.31 11.57 13.66
N PHE A 155 -26.20 12.39 14.71
CA PHE A 155 -27.28 13.06 15.43
C PHE A 155 -26.97 14.51 15.64
#